data_ad4c0f52c596c444f3826e683ae783e0
#
_entry.id   ad4c0f52c596c444f3826e683ae783e0
#
_cell.length_a   1.000
_cell.length_b   1.000
_cell.length_c   1.000
_cell.angle_alpha   90.00
_cell.angle_beta   90.00
_cell.angle_gamma   90.00
#
_symmetry.space_group_name_H-M   'P 1'
#
loop_
_entity.id
_entity.type
_entity.pdbx_description
1 polymer ?
#
loop_
_entity_poly.entity_id
_entity_poly.type
_entity_poly.pdbx_seq_one_letter_code
_entity_poly.pdbx_strand_id
1 'polypeptide(L)'
;MADNRALPQSAIDWLSRRDRQVIFAVDSHTGGNPTRIVLSGIDLPAQAATVDGARRWLRDRADHWRRRLVHEPRGGGLTCAVVPIMSQEDGCDIGAVILEPGSYPPMCGHCMIGFASVIVELNLLPNLWRERADSTSFRIRTPAGPVGVTARREGEKFTTVTLTNVESFVVGRGECRLEGRLVQVELLYGGDYYISVAAESIGLSLDRDNATEIVRLARLLREAYTREGVTDPLTGAALDVYQVLFYRCDPAQHLRAKIVVVAPPGVIDRSPCGTGTSALFAKLVTEGKVRPQDTVTTQSIIGSTFTVTAAQVRGAGPRTFITPALTGRAYINGFLTIAADSEDELADGFPPL
;
A
#
# COMPACT_ATOMS: atom_id res chain seq x y z
N MET A 1 -39.64 -6.02 -17.24
CA MET A 1 -38.47 -6.81 -16.85
C MET A 1 -38.19 -6.44 -15.40
N ALA A 2 -38.15 -7.42 -14.49
CA ALA A 2 -37.76 -7.14 -13.09
C ALA A 2 -36.32 -6.58 -13.10
N ASP A 3 -36.06 -5.54 -12.31
CA ASP A 3 -34.70 -5.00 -12.17
C ASP A 3 -33.83 -6.07 -11.53
N ASN A 4 -33.05 -6.75 -12.31
CA ASN A 4 -32.22 -7.90 -11.91
C ASN A 4 -30.98 -7.46 -11.08
N ARG A 5 -30.93 -6.20 -10.61
CA ARG A 5 -29.84 -5.61 -9.82
C ARG A 5 -30.11 -5.57 -8.33
N ALA A 6 -31.32 -5.86 -7.90
CA ALA A 6 -31.67 -5.91 -6.47
C ALA A 6 -31.43 -7.31 -5.88
N LEU A 7 -30.92 -7.36 -4.64
CA LEU A 7 -30.83 -8.60 -3.90
C LEU A 7 -32.24 -9.17 -3.66
N PRO A 8 -32.43 -10.51 -3.74
CA PRO A 8 -33.69 -11.14 -3.34
C PRO A 8 -34.01 -10.83 -1.87
N GLN A 9 -35.29 -10.67 -1.52
CA GLN A 9 -35.70 -10.39 -0.14
C GLN A 9 -35.16 -11.41 0.86
N SER A 10 -35.13 -12.69 0.48
CA SER A 10 -34.57 -13.78 1.30
C SER A 10 -33.07 -13.58 1.64
N ALA A 11 -32.29 -12.97 0.74
CA ALA A 11 -30.89 -12.64 1.02
C ALA A 11 -30.78 -11.47 1.99
N ILE A 12 -31.65 -10.45 1.87
CA ILE A 12 -31.72 -9.32 2.80
C ILE A 12 -32.11 -9.82 4.19
N ASP A 13 -33.13 -10.68 4.29
CA ASP A 13 -33.58 -11.28 5.54
C ASP A 13 -32.48 -12.12 6.19
N TRP A 14 -31.71 -12.87 5.39
CA TRP A 14 -30.57 -13.67 5.85
C TRP A 14 -29.46 -12.78 6.44
N LEU A 15 -29.12 -11.68 5.75
CA LEU A 15 -28.11 -10.73 6.21
C LEU A 15 -28.54 -9.97 7.48
N SER A 16 -29.84 -9.81 7.70
CA SER A 16 -30.41 -9.06 8.83
C SER A 16 -30.53 -9.89 10.11
N ARG A 17 -30.12 -11.16 10.11
CA ARG A 17 -30.16 -12.01 11.30
C ARG A 17 -29.17 -11.54 12.35
N ARG A 18 -29.56 -11.61 13.63
CA ARG A 18 -28.78 -11.10 14.79
C ARG A 18 -27.53 -11.93 15.09
N ASP A 19 -27.43 -13.16 14.60
CA ASP A 19 -26.31 -14.08 14.74
C ASP A 19 -25.21 -13.82 13.70
N ARG A 20 -25.34 -12.76 12.88
CA ARG A 20 -24.37 -12.39 11.85
C ARG A 20 -23.81 -11.01 12.05
N GLN A 21 -22.50 -10.92 11.86
CA GLN A 21 -21.82 -9.63 11.68
C GLN A 21 -21.63 -9.39 10.19
N VAL A 22 -22.14 -8.26 9.70
CA VAL A 22 -22.15 -7.92 8.29
C VAL A 22 -21.29 -6.69 8.05
N ILE A 23 -20.35 -6.80 7.11
CA ILE A 23 -19.51 -5.70 6.64
C ILE A 23 -19.88 -5.43 5.18
N PHE A 24 -20.09 -4.16 4.85
CA PHE A 24 -20.21 -3.71 3.47
C PHE A 24 -18.87 -3.12 3.03
N ALA A 25 -18.38 -3.55 1.89
CA ALA A 25 -17.08 -3.14 1.36
C ALA A 25 -17.11 -2.96 -0.16
N VAL A 26 -16.13 -2.22 -0.66
CA VAL A 26 -15.83 -2.08 -2.09
C VAL A 26 -14.45 -2.66 -2.34
N ASP A 27 -14.35 -3.58 -3.29
CA ASP A 27 -13.07 -4.07 -3.78
C ASP A 27 -12.63 -3.26 -5.01
N SER A 28 -11.37 -2.92 -5.00
CA SER A 28 -10.66 -2.28 -6.11
C SER A 28 -9.32 -2.97 -6.35
N HIS A 29 -8.68 -2.68 -7.48
CA HIS A 29 -7.29 -3.02 -7.65
C HIS A 29 -6.48 -1.84 -8.17
N THR A 30 -5.28 -1.67 -7.65
CA THR A 30 -4.31 -0.67 -8.10
C THR A 30 -3.15 -1.39 -8.76
N GLY A 31 -3.03 -1.25 -10.08
CA GLY A 31 -1.97 -1.95 -10.80
C GLY A 31 -2.00 -3.48 -10.65
N GLY A 32 -3.16 -4.07 -10.36
CA GLY A 32 -3.35 -5.50 -10.15
C GLY A 32 -3.31 -5.94 -8.67
N ASN A 33 -2.92 -5.08 -7.74
CA ASN A 33 -2.92 -5.41 -6.31
C ASN A 33 -4.29 -5.07 -5.68
N PRO A 34 -4.96 -6.03 -5.02
CA PRO A 34 -6.32 -5.82 -4.51
C PRO A 34 -6.33 -4.94 -3.26
N THR A 35 -7.33 -4.10 -3.17
CA THR A 35 -7.62 -3.28 -1.98
C THR A 35 -9.11 -3.30 -1.70
N ARG A 36 -9.48 -3.71 -0.49
CA ARG A 36 -10.84 -3.72 0.04
C ARG A 36 -11.08 -2.50 0.90
N ILE A 37 -12.04 -1.68 0.57
CA ILE A 37 -12.41 -0.48 1.34
C ILE A 37 -13.68 -0.77 2.12
N VAL A 38 -13.60 -0.69 3.45
CA VAL A 38 -14.76 -0.86 4.33
C VAL A 38 -15.66 0.36 4.23
N LEU A 39 -16.93 0.15 3.92
CA LEU A 39 -17.93 1.21 3.89
C LEU A 39 -18.70 1.30 5.23
N SER A 40 -19.01 0.13 5.84
CA SER A 40 -19.71 0.06 7.12
C SER A 40 -19.59 -1.33 7.73
N GLY A 41 -20.04 -1.47 8.98
CA GLY A 41 -20.11 -2.76 9.70
C GLY A 41 -18.98 -2.99 10.69
N ILE A 42 -18.07 -2.02 10.87
CA ILE A 42 -17.08 -2.00 11.95
C ILE A 42 -17.36 -0.80 12.86
N ASP A 43 -17.80 -1.07 14.06
CA ASP A 43 -18.05 -0.04 15.07
C ASP A 43 -16.76 0.25 15.84
N LEU A 44 -16.18 1.42 15.61
CA LEU A 44 -14.99 1.88 16.31
C LEU A 44 -15.41 2.57 17.62
N PRO A 45 -14.82 2.21 18.75
CA PRO A 45 -15.12 2.85 20.02
C PRO A 45 -14.53 4.27 20.09
N ALA A 46 -15.01 5.10 21.00
CA ALA A 46 -14.60 6.51 21.14
C ALA A 46 -13.06 6.69 21.27
N GLN A 47 -12.36 5.77 21.94
CA GLN A 47 -10.88 5.78 22.04
C GLN A 47 -10.17 5.50 20.71
N ALA A 48 -10.89 5.05 19.70
CA ALA A 48 -10.40 4.79 18.35
C ALA A 48 -10.80 5.89 17.36
N ALA A 49 -11.15 7.09 17.84
CA ALA A 49 -11.59 8.21 17.01
C ALA A 49 -10.45 8.81 16.16
N THR A 50 -9.19 8.57 16.52
CA THR A 50 -8.01 8.98 15.76
C THR A 50 -7.45 7.83 14.94
N VAL A 51 -6.66 8.13 13.90
CA VAL A 51 -6.05 7.08 13.06
C VAL A 51 -5.12 6.19 13.89
N ASP A 52 -4.28 6.78 14.74
CA ASP A 52 -3.38 6.02 15.60
C ASP A 52 -4.13 5.25 16.71
N GLY A 53 -5.22 5.84 17.23
CA GLY A 53 -6.11 5.17 18.17
C GLY A 53 -6.80 3.97 17.54
N ALA A 54 -7.36 4.13 16.37
CA ALA A 54 -8.02 3.07 15.60
C ALA A 54 -7.04 1.94 15.23
N ARG A 55 -5.83 2.28 14.76
CA ARG A 55 -4.79 1.30 14.45
C ARG A 55 -4.42 0.45 15.68
N ARG A 56 -4.17 1.10 16.82
CA ARG A 56 -3.86 0.38 18.08
C ARG A 56 -5.03 -0.49 18.53
N TRP A 57 -6.25 0.04 18.53
CA TRP A 57 -7.42 -0.72 18.93
C TRP A 57 -7.67 -1.94 18.05
N LEU A 58 -7.63 -1.76 16.73
CA LEU A 58 -7.77 -2.86 15.78
C LEU A 58 -6.71 -3.94 16.00
N ARG A 59 -5.43 -3.54 16.15
CA ARG A 59 -4.31 -4.47 16.34
C ARG A 59 -4.39 -5.21 17.68
N ASP A 60 -4.65 -4.49 18.77
CA ASP A 60 -4.44 -5.01 20.13
C ASP A 60 -5.72 -5.61 20.75
N ARG A 61 -6.91 -5.23 20.23
CA ARG A 61 -8.20 -5.60 20.80
C ARG A 61 -9.18 -6.21 19.80
N ALA A 62 -9.00 -5.98 18.53
CA ALA A 62 -9.99 -6.33 17.50
C ALA A 62 -9.35 -6.86 16.20
N ASP A 63 -8.23 -7.59 16.30
CA ASP A 63 -7.51 -8.15 15.15
C ASP A 63 -8.36 -9.13 14.32
N HIS A 64 -9.44 -9.66 14.90
CA HIS A 64 -10.41 -10.47 14.16
C HIS A 64 -10.98 -9.73 12.93
N TRP A 65 -11.14 -8.38 12.97
CA TRP A 65 -11.58 -7.62 11.81
C TRP A 65 -10.57 -7.68 10.66
N ARG A 66 -9.27 -7.54 10.96
CA ARG A 66 -8.22 -7.71 9.94
C ARG A 66 -8.31 -9.12 9.33
N ARG A 67 -8.32 -10.15 10.17
CA ARG A 67 -8.38 -11.53 9.70
C ARG A 67 -9.62 -11.80 8.85
N ARG A 68 -10.80 -11.33 9.24
CA ARG A 68 -12.04 -11.45 8.47
C ARG A 68 -12.00 -10.77 7.13
N LEU A 69 -11.29 -9.66 7.03
CA LEU A 69 -11.21 -8.85 5.80
C LEU A 69 -10.14 -9.33 4.83
N VAL A 70 -8.99 -9.82 5.32
CA VAL A 70 -7.83 -10.05 4.45
C VAL A 70 -7.32 -11.49 4.44
N HIS A 71 -7.69 -12.33 5.43
CA HIS A 71 -7.34 -13.74 5.43
C HIS A 71 -8.34 -14.59 4.62
N GLU A 72 -7.94 -15.83 4.30
CA GLU A 72 -8.83 -16.82 3.74
C GLU A 72 -9.94 -17.20 4.75
N PRO A 73 -11.15 -17.56 4.28
CA PRO A 73 -11.56 -17.76 2.89
C PRO A 73 -12.06 -16.48 2.20
N ARG A 74 -12.08 -15.32 2.86
CA ARG A 74 -12.65 -14.07 2.32
C ARG A 74 -11.64 -13.14 1.68
N GLY A 75 -10.35 -13.41 1.88
CA GLY A 75 -9.21 -12.71 1.30
C GLY A 75 -8.14 -13.68 0.84
N GLY A 76 -6.89 -13.28 0.93
CA GLY A 76 -5.71 -14.10 0.57
C GLY A 76 -4.43 -13.31 0.79
N GLY A 77 -3.27 -13.90 0.48
CA GLY A 77 -1.96 -13.33 0.77
C GLY A 77 -1.69 -11.92 0.19
N LEU A 78 -2.49 -11.48 -0.76
CA LEU A 78 -2.38 -10.14 -1.39
C LEU A 78 -3.48 -9.17 -1.00
N THR A 79 -4.53 -9.64 -0.35
CA THR A 79 -5.67 -8.80 -0.03
C THR A 79 -5.30 -7.81 1.06
N CYS A 80 -5.32 -6.53 0.73
CA CYS A 80 -5.23 -5.46 1.72
C CYS A 80 -6.61 -4.87 1.96
N ALA A 81 -6.85 -4.34 3.16
CA ALA A 81 -8.07 -3.59 3.43
C ALA A 81 -7.76 -2.21 4.01
N VAL A 82 -8.68 -1.29 3.81
CA VAL A 82 -8.65 0.05 4.39
C VAL A 82 -9.91 0.25 5.22
N VAL A 83 -9.73 0.61 6.48
CA VAL A 83 -10.80 1.08 7.36
C VAL A 83 -10.75 2.61 7.38
N PRO A 84 -11.74 3.28 6.79
CA PRO A 84 -11.85 4.74 6.86
C PRO A 84 -12.08 5.22 8.29
N ILE A 85 -11.42 6.30 8.68
CA ILE A 85 -11.58 6.95 9.97
C ILE A 85 -12.11 8.35 9.74
N MET A 86 -13.29 8.63 10.23
CA MET A 86 -13.93 9.95 10.11
C MET A 86 -13.31 10.95 11.10
N SER A 87 -12.04 11.27 10.87
CA SER A 87 -11.25 12.18 11.70
C SER A 87 -10.61 13.25 10.82
N GLN A 88 -10.62 14.50 11.30
CA GLN A 88 -10.01 15.65 10.63
C GLN A 88 -8.65 16.01 11.24
N GLU A 89 -7.91 15.02 11.70
CA GLU A 89 -6.56 15.20 12.26
C GLU A 89 -5.62 15.84 11.24
N ASP A 90 -4.74 16.70 11.69
CA ASP A 90 -3.70 17.36 10.89
C ASP A 90 -4.25 18.09 9.65
N GLY A 91 -5.50 18.56 9.68
CA GLY A 91 -6.18 19.18 8.55
C GLY A 91 -6.42 18.24 7.39
N CYS A 92 -6.56 16.94 7.66
CA CYS A 92 -6.97 15.94 6.69
C CYS A 92 -8.49 15.83 6.61
N ASP A 93 -9.00 15.44 5.46
CA ASP A 93 -10.44 15.31 5.20
C ASP A 93 -10.98 13.97 5.70
N ILE A 94 -10.11 12.95 5.75
CA ILE A 94 -10.44 11.60 6.20
C ILE A 94 -9.16 10.88 6.66
N GLY A 95 -9.30 9.93 7.57
CA GLY A 95 -8.23 9.03 7.98
C GLY A 95 -8.34 7.65 7.36
N ALA A 96 -7.26 6.88 7.41
CA ALA A 96 -7.19 5.51 6.93
C ALA A 96 -6.32 4.63 7.83
N VAL A 97 -6.85 3.49 8.27
CA VAL A 97 -6.06 2.40 8.83
C VAL A 97 -5.95 1.30 7.78
N ILE A 98 -4.71 0.88 7.51
CA ILE A 98 -4.40 -0.13 6.50
C ILE A 98 -4.20 -1.48 7.20
N LEU A 99 -4.84 -2.52 6.65
CA LEU A 99 -4.78 -3.89 7.13
C LEU A 99 -4.16 -4.75 6.03
N GLU A 100 -3.09 -5.47 6.36
CA GLU A 100 -2.47 -6.47 5.50
C GLU A 100 -2.56 -7.86 6.13
N PRO A 101 -2.33 -8.95 5.38
CA PRO A 101 -2.41 -10.29 5.94
C PRO A 101 -1.52 -10.50 7.17
N GLY A 102 -0.33 -9.89 7.22
CA GLY A 102 0.62 -10.03 8.32
C GLY A 102 0.80 -8.80 9.20
N SER A 103 0.23 -7.65 8.86
CA SER A 103 0.61 -6.40 9.51
C SER A 103 -0.46 -5.29 9.44
N TYR A 104 -0.14 -4.18 10.10
CA TYR A 104 -0.85 -2.90 10.05
C TYR A 104 0.15 -1.83 9.58
N PRO A 105 0.47 -1.77 8.28
CA PRO A 105 1.50 -0.87 7.79
C PRO A 105 1.15 0.59 8.06
N PRO A 106 2.16 1.44 8.28
CA PRO A 106 1.93 2.87 8.50
C PRO A 106 1.49 3.60 7.23
N MET A 107 1.87 3.10 6.07
CA MET A 107 1.50 3.63 4.75
C MET A 107 1.56 2.52 3.70
N CYS A 108 0.62 2.56 2.75
CA CYS A 108 0.61 1.68 1.59
C CYS A 108 0.12 2.44 0.35
N GLY A 109 1.00 2.63 -0.64
CA GLY A 109 0.71 3.48 -1.81
C GLY A 109 -0.44 2.95 -2.68
N HIS A 110 -0.47 1.64 -2.96
CA HIS A 110 -1.55 1.07 -3.76
C HIS A 110 -2.91 1.14 -3.04
N CYS A 111 -2.90 0.93 -1.71
CA CYS A 111 -4.12 1.08 -0.90
C CYS A 111 -4.65 2.51 -0.92
N MET A 112 -3.77 3.51 -0.82
CA MET A 112 -4.18 4.91 -0.84
C MET A 112 -4.67 5.35 -2.22
N ILE A 113 -4.08 4.86 -3.31
CA ILE A 113 -4.61 5.08 -4.67
C ILE A 113 -5.98 4.42 -4.81
N GLY A 114 -6.14 3.17 -4.32
CA GLY A 114 -7.41 2.45 -4.33
C GLY A 114 -8.48 3.17 -3.52
N PHE A 115 -8.17 3.56 -2.30
CA PHE A 115 -9.08 4.28 -1.41
C PHE A 115 -9.48 5.64 -1.99
N ALA A 116 -8.50 6.43 -2.48
CA ALA A 116 -8.78 7.71 -3.13
C ALA A 116 -9.67 7.56 -4.37
N SER A 117 -9.45 6.52 -5.18
CA SER A 117 -10.30 6.24 -6.34
C SER A 117 -11.75 5.93 -5.93
N VAL A 118 -11.93 5.10 -4.90
CA VAL A 118 -13.27 4.78 -4.37
C VAL A 118 -13.95 6.02 -3.79
N ILE A 119 -13.23 6.86 -3.03
CA ILE A 119 -13.76 8.15 -2.52
C ILE A 119 -14.29 8.99 -3.67
N VAL A 120 -13.51 9.12 -4.74
CA VAL A 120 -13.81 9.99 -5.88
C VAL A 120 -14.95 9.43 -6.74
N GLU A 121 -14.92 8.14 -7.07
CA GLU A 121 -15.92 7.51 -7.93
C GLU A 121 -17.28 7.37 -7.24
N LEU A 122 -17.29 7.11 -5.94
CA LEU A 122 -18.52 6.99 -5.15
C LEU A 122 -18.93 8.28 -4.44
N ASN A 123 -18.17 9.38 -4.62
CA ASN A 123 -18.42 10.68 -3.99
C ASN A 123 -18.62 10.56 -2.46
N LEU A 124 -17.71 9.84 -1.77
CA LEU A 124 -17.84 9.55 -0.33
C LEU A 124 -17.53 10.76 0.56
N LEU A 125 -16.88 11.81 0.03
CA LEU A 125 -16.65 13.06 0.75
C LEU A 125 -17.58 14.16 0.20
N PRO A 126 -18.27 14.91 1.09
CA PRO A 126 -19.18 15.97 0.66
C PRO A 126 -18.40 17.09 -0.08
N ASN A 127 -19.02 17.63 -1.13
CA ASN A 127 -18.47 18.73 -1.91
C ASN A 127 -17.07 18.49 -2.51
N LEU A 128 -16.71 17.24 -2.74
CA LEU A 128 -15.41 16.86 -3.25
C LEU A 128 -15.11 17.48 -4.62
N TRP A 129 -16.08 17.43 -5.54
CA TRP A 129 -15.96 18.02 -6.88
C TRP A 129 -16.63 19.38 -6.96
N ARG A 130 -15.87 20.38 -7.39
CA ARG A 130 -16.46 21.65 -7.85
C ARG A 130 -17.10 21.44 -9.23
N GLU A 131 -18.15 22.17 -9.50
CA GLU A 131 -18.81 22.14 -10.80
C GLU A 131 -17.81 22.38 -11.93
N ARG A 132 -17.82 21.50 -12.95
CA ARG A 132 -16.92 21.53 -14.12
C ARG A 132 -15.42 21.47 -13.85
N ALA A 133 -14.98 21.13 -12.66
CA ALA A 133 -13.55 21.00 -12.37
C ALA A 133 -13.00 19.68 -12.93
N ASP A 134 -11.86 19.71 -13.61
CA ASP A 134 -11.16 18.52 -14.13
C ASP A 134 -10.27 17.83 -13.07
N SER A 135 -10.12 18.47 -11.91
CA SER A 135 -9.37 17.93 -10.80
C SER A 135 -9.96 18.33 -9.46
N THR A 136 -9.73 17.48 -8.47
CA THR A 136 -10.03 17.75 -7.06
C THR A 136 -8.88 17.33 -6.19
N SER A 137 -8.74 17.93 -5.01
CA SER A 137 -7.69 17.60 -4.05
C SER A 137 -8.25 17.49 -2.65
N PHE A 138 -7.74 16.52 -1.89
CA PHE A 138 -8.06 16.29 -0.49
C PHE A 138 -6.87 15.62 0.20
N ARG A 139 -6.95 15.44 1.51
CA ARG A 139 -5.86 14.86 2.32
C ARG A 139 -6.36 13.66 3.11
N ILE A 140 -5.57 12.58 3.10
CA ILE A 140 -5.80 11.38 3.89
C ILE A 140 -4.78 11.33 5.03
N ARG A 141 -5.23 11.22 6.28
CA ARG A 141 -4.37 10.94 7.42
C ARG A 141 -4.04 9.45 7.47
N THR A 142 -2.77 9.10 7.39
CA THR A 142 -2.27 7.74 7.59
C THR A 142 -1.40 7.68 8.86
N PRO A 143 -1.11 6.49 9.43
CA PRO A 143 -0.19 6.38 10.56
C PRO A 143 1.22 6.97 10.28
N ALA A 144 1.67 6.97 9.01
CA ALA A 144 2.94 7.60 8.62
C ALA A 144 2.86 9.13 8.49
N GLY A 145 1.67 9.71 8.52
CA GLY A 145 1.44 11.14 8.36
C GLY A 145 0.39 11.47 7.31
N PRO A 146 0.17 12.77 7.05
CA PRO A 146 -0.75 13.23 6.02
C PRO A 146 -0.25 12.89 4.61
N VAL A 147 -1.16 12.41 3.76
CA VAL A 147 -0.93 12.13 2.34
C VAL A 147 -1.86 13.03 1.53
N GLY A 148 -1.28 13.87 0.66
CA GLY A 148 -2.04 14.68 -0.28
C GLY A 148 -2.54 13.83 -1.45
N VAL A 149 -3.77 14.07 -1.87
CA VAL A 149 -4.39 13.41 -3.03
C VAL A 149 -4.80 14.46 -4.03
N THR A 150 -4.45 14.26 -5.29
CA THR A 150 -5.02 14.99 -6.43
C THR A 150 -5.62 13.98 -7.39
N ALA A 151 -6.93 14.00 -7.55
CA ALA A 151 -7.66 13.17 -8.50
C ALA A 151 -8.00 13.99 -9.75
N ARG A 152 -7.91 13.36 -10.93
CA ARG A 152 -8.21 13.99 -12.23
C ARG A 152 -9.31 13.23 -12.95
N ARG A 153 -10.11 13.95 -13.74
CA ARG A 153 -11.12 13.39 -14.63
C ARG A 153 -11.07 14.08 -16.01
N GLU A 154 -11.55 13.36 -17.01
CA GLU A 154 -11.83 13.89 -18.36
C GLU A 154 -13.34 13.78 -18.59
N GLY A 155 -14.05 14.92 -18.55
CA GLY A 155 -15.50 14.95 -18.46
C GLY A 155 -15.98 14.29 -17.17
N GLU A 156 -16.85 13.27 -17.28
CA GLU A 156 -17.33 12.49 -16.13
C GLU A 156 -16.42 11.30 -15.79
N LYS A 157 -15.44 10.99 -16.65
CA LYS A 157 -14.57 9.81 -16.47
C LYS A 157 -13.38 10.13 -15.58
N PHE A 158 -13.33 9.50 -14.43
CA PHE A 158 -12.14 9.49 -13.58
C PHE A 158 -10.93 8.86 -14.31
N THR A 159 -9.76 9.49 -14.21
CA THR A 159 -8.57 9.07 -14.96
C THR A 159 -7.41 8.65 -14.08
N THR A 160 -6.98 9.46 -13.12
CA THR A 160 -5.77 9.19 -12.32
C THR A 160 -5.87 9.76 -10.91
N VAL A 161 -5.08 9.15 -10.01
CA VAL A 161 -4.77 9.68 -8.69
C VAL A 161 -3.27 9.97 -8.62
N THR A 162 -2.92 11.14 -8.14
CA THR A 162 -1.57 11.49 -7.72
C THR A 162 -1.54 11.63 -6.20
N LEU A 163 -0.67 10.85 -5.55
CA LEU A 163 -0.41 10.95 -4.11
C LEU A 163 0.82 11.83 -3.89
N THR A 164 0.70 12.89 -3.08
CA THR A 164 1.86 13.53 -2.45
C THR A 164 2.18 12.71 -1.20
N ASN A 165 3.15 11.81 -1.35
CA ASN A 165 3.50 10.83 -0.34
C ASN A 165 4.28 11.47 0.82
N VAL A 166 4.53 10.71 1.88
CA VAL A 166 5.45 11.09 2.97
C VAL A 166 6.87 11.19 2.45
N GLU A 167 7.72 11.93 3.16
CA GLU A 167 9.13 12.07 2.80
C GLU A 167 9.81 10.71 2.66
N SER A 168 10.57 10.53 1.58
CA SER A 168 11.29 9.32 1.23
C SER A 168 12.79 9.61 1.19
N PHE A 169 13.62 8.67 1.61
CA PHE A 169 15.06 8.88 1.74
C PHE A 169 15.85 7.57 1.78
N VAL A 170 17.16 7.68 1.55
CA VAL A 170 18.10 6.60 1.79
C VAL A 170 18.43 6.60 3.29
N VAL A 171 18.16 5.49 3.97
CA VAL A 171 18.47 5.32 5.40
C VAL A 171 19.95 5.01 5.57
N GLY A 172 20.46 4.05 4.81
CA GLY A 172 21.85 3.62 4.87
C GLY A 172 22.21 2.58 3.81
N ARG A 173 23.47 2.18 3.81
CA ARG A 173 24.02 1.12 2.95
C ARG A 173 24.66 0.06 3.84
N GLY A 174 24.62 -1.17 3.39
CA GLY A 174 25.21 -2.30 4.10
C GLY A 174 25.46 -3.48 3.17
N GLU A 175 25.90 -4.55 3.78
CA GLU A 175 26.19 -5.79 3.09
C GLU A 175 25.54 -6.94 3.84
N CYS A 176 25.13 -7.97 3.13
CA CYS A 176 24.75 -9.23 3.76
C CYS A 176 25.29 -10.43 2.96
N ARG A 177 25.39 -11.58 3.61
CA ARG A 177 25.76 -12.83 2.95
C ARG A 177 24.52 -13.54 2.45
N LEU A 178 24.44 -13.68 1.13
CA LEU A 178 23.40 -14.44 0.45
C LEU A 178 24.06 -15.65 -0.22
N GLU A 179 23.76 -16.85 0.25
CA GLU A 179 24.31 -18.11 -0.29
C GLU A 179 25.85 -18.10 -0.41
N GLY A 180 26.52 -17.58 0.61
CA GLY A 180 27.98 -17.48 0.67
C GLY A 180 28.59 -16.30 -0.08
N ARG A 181 27.83 -15.58 -0.89
CA ARG A 181 28.27 -14.36 -1.61
C ARG A 181 27.95 -13.11 -0.81
N LEU A 182 28.83 -12.13 -0.88
CA LEU A 182 28.59 -10.80 -0.31
C LEU A 182 27.73 -9.99 -1.27
N VAL A 183 26.59 -9.50 -0.79
CA VAL A 183 25.62 -8.71 -1.57
C VAL A 183 25.51 -7.32 -0.95
N GLN A 184 25.64 -6.30 -1.78
CA GLN A 184 25.37 -4.93 -1.38
C GLN A 184 23.88 -4.72 -1.23
N VAL A 185 23.46 -4.17 -0.10
CA VAL A 185 22.09 -3.82 0.20
C VAL A 185 21.97 -2.36 0.58
N GLU A 186 20.85 -1.78 0.28
CA GLU A 186 20.52 -0.43 0.69
C GLU A 186 19.23 -0.46 1.50
N LEU A 187 19.24 0.24 2.62
CA LEU A 187 18.05 0.44 3.42
C LEU A 187 17.39 1.74 2.98
N LEU A 188 16.17 1.64 2.45
CA LEU A 188 15.41 2.75 1.90
C LEU A 188 14.11 2.95 2.67
N TYR A 189 13.62 4.19 2.73
CA TYR A 189 12.31 4.54 3.28
C TYR A 189 11.47 5.29 2.25
N GLY A 190 10.20 4.90 2.11
CA GLY A 190 9.23 5.56 1.23
C GLY A 190 7.80 5.57 1.80
N GLY A 191 7.70 5.53 3.13
CA GLY A 191 6.47 5.31 3.89
C GLY A 191 6.47 3.94 4.59
N ASP A 192 7.37 3.05 4.15
CA ASP A 192 7.77 1.83 4.80
C ASP A 192 9.26 1.58 4.53
N TYR A 193 9.91 0.68 5.28
CA TYR A 193 11.33 0.36 5.14
C TYR A 193 11.56 -0.83 4.20
N TYR A 194 12.61 -0.72 3.36
CA TYR A 194 12.95 -1.71 2.34
C TYR A 194 14.42 -2.11 2.39
N ILE A 195 14.69 -3.42 2.47
CA ILE A 195 15.98 -3.98 2.07
C ILE A 195 15.99 -3.96 0.54
N SER A 196 16.78 -3.08 -0.06
CA SER A 196 16.80 -2.86 -1.50
C SER A 196 18.04 -3.47 -2.14
N VAL A 197 17.86 -4.20 -3.24
CA VAL A 197 18.94 -4.87 -4.00
C VAL A 197 18.75 -4.64 -5.49
N ALA A 198 19.81 -4.20 -6.16
CA ALA A 198 19.84 -4.19 -7.62
C ALA A 198 19.84 -5.64 -8.16
N ALA A 199 18.84 -6.00 -8.93
CA ALA A 199 18.63 -7.39 -9.38
C ALA A 199 19.82 -7.92 -10.18
N GLU A 200 20.48 -7.05 -10.96
CA GLU A 200 21.67 -7.38 -11.74
C GLU A 200 22.85 -7.82 -10.86
N SER A 201 22.99 -7.25 -9.66
CA SER A 201 24.11 -7.57 -8.76
C SER A 201 24.09 -9.02 -8.24
N ILE A 202 22.92 -9.65 -8.29
CA ILE A 202 22.71 -11.03 -7.87
C ILE A 202 22.28 -11.96 -9.03
N GLY A 203 22.28 -11.45 -10.27
CA GLY A 203 21.88 -12.20 -11.45
C GLY A 203 20.39 -12.57 -11.49
N LEU A 204 19.52 -11.81 -10.81
CA LEU A 204 18.10 -12.08 -10.70
C LEU A 204 17.31 -11.45 -11.85
N SER A 205 16.52 -12.24 -12.57
CA SER A 205 15.51 -11.72 -13.50
C SER A 205 14.21 -11.42 -12.74
N LEU A 206 13.64 -10.23 -13.00
CA LEU A 206 12.40 -9.75 -12.37
C LEU A 206 11.16 -10.13 -13.20
N ASP A 207 11.13 -11.32 -13.79
CA ASP A 207 10.03 -11.80 -14.60
C ASP A 207 9.15 -12.80 -13.85
N ARG A 208 7.93 -13.00 -14.33
CA ARG A 208 6.93 -13.87 -13.69
C ARG A 208 7.42 -15.30 -13.49
N ASP A 209 8.19 -15.82 -14.44
CA ASP A 209 8.70 -17.18 -14.41
C ASP A 209 9.71 -17.40 -13.27
N ASN A 210 10.30 -16.31 -12.77
CA ASN A 210 11.21 -16.32 -11.64
C ASN A 210 10.53 -15.99 -10.27
N ALA A 211 9.21 -15.94 -10.21
CA ALA A 211 8.48 -15.54 -8.99
C ALA A 211 8.89 -16.35 -7.76
N THR A 212 9.03 -17.67 -7.89
CA THR A 212 9.46 -18.55 -6.79
C THR A 212 10.87 -18.18 -6.31
N GLU A 213 11.80 -17.94 -7.22
CA GLU A 213 13.18 -17.56 -6.89
C GLU A 213 13.24 -16.17 -6.25
N ILE A 214 12.46 -15.21 -6.76
CA ILE A 214 12.33 -13.87 -6.17
C ILE A 214 11.88 -13.97 -4.71
N VAL A 215 10.84 -14.74 -4.42
CA VAL A 215 10.34 -14.94 -3.05
C VAL A 215 11.38 -15.65 -2.16
N ARG A 216 12.06 -16.67 -2.68
CA ARG A 216 13.11 -17.41 -1.97
C ARG A 216 14.27 -16.49 -1.57
N LEU A 217 14.78 -15.70 -2.50
CA LEU A 217 15.87 -14.76 -2.26
C LEU A 217 15.46 -13.64 -1.32
N ALA A 218 14.24 -13.11 -1.45
CA ALA A 218 13.72 -12.09 -0.54
C ALA A 218 13.67 -12.60 0.91
N ARG A 219 13.22 -13.84 1.13
CA ARG A 219 13.21 -14.45 2.46
C ARG A 219 14.61 -14.54 3.03
N LEU A 220 15.57 -15.07 2.27
CA LEU A 220 16.96 -15.21 2.69
C LEU A 220 17.62 -13.86 3.01
N LEU A 221 17.40 -12.85 2.15
CA LEU A 221 17.90 -11.49 2.37
C LEU A 221 17.33 -10.88 3.65
N ARG A 222 16.03 -11.01 3.87
CA ARG A 222 15.38 -10.51 5.08
C ARG A 222 15.96 -11.20 6.33
N GLU A 223 16.01 -12.53 6.36
CA GLU A 223 16.56 -13.29 7.47
C GLU A 223 18.02 -12.94 7.76
N ALA A 224 18.84 -12.79 6.71
CA ALA A 224 20.25 -12.42 6.86
C ALA A 224 20.45 -10.99 7.37
N TYR A 225 19.68 -10.04 6.85
CA TYR A 225 19.85 -8.62 7.15
C TYR A 225 19.24 -8.22 8.50
N THR A 226 18.15 -8.86 8.91
CA THR A 226 17.44 -8.48 10.16
C THR A 226 17.81 -9.32 11.37
N ARG A 227 18.71 -10.29 11.22
CA ARG A 227 19.11 -11.25 12.29
C ARG A 227 19.55 -10.57 13.59
N GLU A 228 20.29 -9.49 13.51
CA GLU A 228 20.85 -8.75 14.66
C GLU A 228 20.05 -7.49 15.00
N GLY A 229 18.88 -7.34 14.39
CA GLY A 229 18.10 -6.11 14.41
C GLY A 229 18.65 -5.07 13.41
N VAL A 230 17.82 -4.13 13.03
CA VAL A 230 18.19 -3.04 12.13
C VAL A 230 18.02 -1.72 12.85
N THR A 231 19.02 -0.84 12.76
CA THR A 231 18.97 0.49 13.34
C THR A 231 19.26 1.55 12.29
N ASP A 232 18.67 2.72 12.45
CA ASP A 232 19.04 3.88 11.65
C ASP A 232 20.47 4.33 12.01
N PRO A 233 21.42 4.32 11.05
CA PRO A 233 22.82 4.62 11.34
C PRO A 233 23.09 6.06 11.81
N LEU A 234 22.14 6.98 11.59
CA LEU A 234 22.29 8.37 12.04
C LEU A 234 21.66 8.63 13.40
N THR A 235 20.59 7.95 13.74
CA THR A 235 19.82 8.22 14.97
C THR A 235 19.94 7.12 16.01
N GLY A 236 20.39 5.92 15.61
CA GLY A 236 20.42 4.72 16.46
C GLY A 236 19.03 4.13 16.75
N ALA A 237 17.97 4.69 16.18
CA ALA A 237 16.61 4.19 16.40
C ALA A 237 16.44 2.79 15.78
N ALA A 238 15.80 1.87 16.52
CA ALA A 238 15.43 0.56 16.00
C ALA A 238 14.38 0.69 14.88
N LEU A 239 14.57 -0.05 13.80
CA LEU A 239 13.72 -0.03 12.62
C LEU A 239 13.04 -1.38 12.42
N ASP A 240 11.74 -1.35 12.15
CA ASP A 240 10.97 -2.54 11.75
C ASP A 240 11.06 -2.70 10.23
N VAL A 241 11.94 -3.61 9.79
CA VAL A 241 12.26 -3.82 8.37
C VAL A 241 11.87 -5.24 7.98
N TYR A 242 10.84 -5.36 7.16
CA TYR A 242 10.32 -6.67 6.76
C TYR A 242 10.12 -6.82 5.25
N GLN A 243 10.17 -5.74 4.47
CA GLN A 243 9.97 -5.78 3.02
C GLN A 243 11.32 -5.83 2.28
N VAL A 244 11.35 -6.57 1.17
CA VAL A 244 12.49 -6.64 0.26
C VAL A 244 12.08 -6.06 -1.09
N LEU A 245 12.91 -5.18 -1.63
CA LEU A 245 12.71 -4.49 -2.89
C LEU A 245 13.84 -4.87 -3.85
N PHE A 246 13.49 -5.58 -4.92
CA PHE A 246 14.39 -5.79 -6.06
C PHE A 246 14.07 -4.78 -7.15
N TYR A 247 15.10 -4.19 -7.74
CA TYR A 247 14.92 -3.25 -8.84
C TYR A 247 15.95 -3.47 -9.94
N ARG A 248 15.58 -3.06 -11.16
CA ARG A 248 16.48 -2.96 -12.33
C ARG A 248 16.14 -1.67 -13.07
N CYS A 249 17.13 -0.78 -13.21
CA CYS A 249 17.02 0.39 -14.06
C CYS A 249 17.20 -0.02 -15.53
N ASP A 250 16.40 0.56 -16.42
CA ASP A 250 16.52 0.29 -17.86
C ASP A 250 17.78 1.01 -18.41
N PRO A 251 18.77 0.29 -18.92
CA PRO A 251 19.99 0.92 -19.44
C PRO A 251 19.75 1.78 -20.68
N ALA A 252 18.70 1.49 -21.46
CA ALA A 252 18.34 2.25 -22.66
C ALA A 252 17.40 3.43 -22.37
N GLN A 253 16.69 3.40 -21.23
CA GLN A 253 15.70 4.40 -20.84
C GLN A 253 15.88 4.76 -19.36
N HIS A 254 16.84 5.64 -19.07
CA HIS A 254 17.27 6.00 -17.71
C HIS A 254 16.14 6.50 -16.77
N LEU A 255 14.97 6.87 -17.34
CA LEU A 255 13.76 7.23 -16.58
C LEU A 255 12.77 6.06 -16.39
N ARG A 256 13.21 4.82 -16.62
CA ARG A 256 12.42 3.60 -16.39
C ARG A 256 13.14 2.62 -15.48
N ALA A 257 12.37 2.02 -14.59
CA ALA A 257 12.87 0.95 -13.73
C ALA A 257 11.80 -0.15 -13.60
N LYS A 258 12.23 -1.41 -13.57
CA LYS A 258 11.42 -2.53 -13.13
C LYS A 258 11.61 -2.72 -11.63
N ILE A 259 10.53 -2.94 -10.90
CA ILE A 259 10.53 -3.05 -9.45
C ILE A 259 9.66 -4.24 -9.03
N VAL A 260 10.15 -5.02 -8.07
CA VAL A 260 9.41 -6.12 -7.46
C VAL A 260 9.60 -6.06 -5.95
N VAL A 261 8.51 -5.92 -5.22
CA VAL A 261 8.50 -5.93 -3.77
C VAL A 261 7.94 -7.24 -3.27
N VAL A 262 8.60 -7.82 -2.27
CA VAL A 262 8.17 -9.02 -1.57
C VAL A 262 7.91 -8.67 -0.11
N ALA A 263 6.65 -8.84 0.30
CA ALA A 263 6.20 -8.64 1.67
C ALA A 263 5.94 -9.97 2.39
N PRO A 264 5.93 -10.03 3.72
CA PRO A 264 5.47 -11.21 4.46
C PRO A 264 4.01 -11.59 4.10
N PRO A 265 3.70 -12.88 4.09
CA PRO A 265 4.53 -14.05 4.40
C PRO A 265 5.43 -14.55 3.27
N GLY A 266 5.52 -13.87 2.17
CA GLY A 266 6.29 -14.24 0.97
C GLY A 266 5.49 -13.94 -0.29
N VAL A 267 4.72 -12.86 -0.29
CA VAL A 267 3.89 -12.45 -1.43
C VAL A 267 4.55 -11.33 -2.22
N ILE A 268 4.47 -11.44 -3.54
CA ILE A 268 4.93 -10.40 -4.45
C ILE A 268 3.81 -9.38 -4.65
N ASP A 269 4.09 -8.08 -4.45
CA ASP A 269 3.19 -7.00 -4.85
C ASP A 269 2.98 -7.04 -6.37
N ARG A 270 1.72 -7.05 -6.81
CA ARG A 270 1.38 -7.06 -8.24
C ARG A 270 1.52 -5.67 -8.86
N SER A 271 1.36 -4.62 -8.05
CA SER A 271 1.59 -3.23 -8.47
C SER A 271 3.09 -2.90 -8.47
N PRO A 272 3.49 -1.73 -9.02
CA PRO A 272 4.86 -1.25 -8.87
C PRO A 272 5.22 -0.84 -7.44
N CYS A 273 4.40 -1.09 -6.44
CA CYS A 273 4.53 -0.69 -5.05
C CYS A 273 4.74 0.82 -4.87
N GLY A 274 3.74 1.53 -4.37
CA GLY A 274 3.81 3.00 -4.26
C GLY A 274 4.92 3.50 -3.33
N THR A 275 5.03 2.91 -2.14
CA THR A 275 6.07 3.23 -1.16
C THR A 275 7.44 2.75 -1.62
N GLY A 276 7.54 1.57 -2.25
CA GLY A 276 8.79 1.08 -2.87
C GLY A 276 9.24 1.95 -4.04
N THR A 277 8.32 2.39 -4.92
CA THR A 277 8.60 3.35 -6.00
C THR A 277 9.11 4.68 -5.45
N SER A 278 8.49 5.19 -4.38
CA SER A 278 8.92 6.43 -3.70
C SER A 278 10.32 6.29 -3.12
N ALA A 279 10.62 5.18 -2.47
CA ALA A 279 11.93 4.87 -1.89
C ALA A 279 13.03 4.75 -2.97
N LEU A 280 12.74 4.02 -4.06
CA LEU A 280 13.66 3.91 -5.20
C LEU A 280 13.90 5.26 -5.87
N PHE A 281 12.86 6.07 -6.08
CA PHE A 281 12.99 7.40 -6.66
C PHE A 281 13.88 8.30 -5.79
N ALA A 282 13.68 8.30 -4.47
CA ALA A 282 14.51 9.06 -3.56
C ALA A 282 15.99 8.64 -3.62
N LYS A 283 16.27 7.33 -3.75
CA LYS A 283 17.61 6.81 -3.99
C LYS A 283 18.20 7.36 -5.30
N LEU A 284 17.48 7.25 -6.41
CA LEU A 284 17.95 7.67 -7.72
C LEU A 284 18.25 9.18 -7.77
N VAL A 285 17.43 10.01 -7.13
CA VAL A 285 17.68 11.46 -6.98
C VAL A 285 18.90 11.72 -6.10
N THR A 286 19.00 11.04 -4.95
CA THR A 286 20.14 11.21 -4.02
C THR A 286 21.48 10.83 -4.69
N GLU A 287 21.48 9.86 -5.58
CA GLU A 287 22.66 9.43 -6.35
C GLU A 287 22.92 10.29 -7.60
N GLY A 288 22.09 11.28 -7.88
CA GLY A 288 22.21 12.12 -9.07
C GLY A 288 21.92 11.39 -10.40
N LYS A 289 21.32 10.18 -10.33
CA LYS A 289 20.97 9.38 -11.52
C LYS A 289 19.75 9.94 -12.26
N VAL A 290 18.85 10.61 -11.53
CA VAL A 290 17.70 11.34 -12.06
C VAL A 290 17.61 12.69 -11.37
N ARG A 291 17.04 13.68 -12.05
CA ARG A 291 16.78 14.99 -11.45
C ARG A 291 15.45 14.96 -10.71
N PRO A 292 15.23 15.78 -9.68
CA PRO A 292 13.98 15.83 -8.94
C PRO A 292 12.73 16.05 -9.82
N GLN A 293 12.87 16.88 -10.88
CA GLN A 293 11.77 17.20 -11.79
C GLN A 293 11.54 16.14 -12.88
N ASP A 294 12.42 15.17 -13.03
CA ASP A 294 12.24 14.08 -13.99
C ASP A 294 11.07 13.17 -13.55
N THR A 295 10.31 12.69 -14.52
CA THR A 295 9.25 11.71 -14.28
C THR A 295 9.79 10.31 -14.53
N VAL A 296 9.96 9.56 -13.47
CA VAL A 296 10.39 8.15 -13.55
C VAL A 296 9.16 7.25 -13.62
N THR A 297 9.20 6.30 -14.57
CA THR A 297 8.19 5.24 -14.69
C THR A 297 8.72 3.96 -14.05
N THR A 298 8.00 3.44 -13.06
CA THR A 298 8.26 2.11 -12.49
C THR A 298 7.28 1.10 -13.05
N GLN A 299 7.78 -0.11 -13.35
CA GLN A 299 6.98 -1.21 -13.89
C GLN A 299 7.04 -2.42 -12.96
N SER A 300 5.89 -2.99 -12.67
CA SER A 300 5.75 -4.19 -11.84
C SER A 300 6.09 -5.48 -12.59
N ILE A 301 6.10 -6.58 -11.85
CA ILE A 301 6.28 -7.94 -12.40
C ILE A 301 5.18 -8.34 -13.40
N ILE A 302 3.99 -7.77 -13.30
CA ILE A 302 2.86 -8.01 -14.22
C ILE A 302 2.76 -6.98 -15.35
N GLY A 303 3.67 -5.99 -15.39
CA GLY A 303 3.70 -4.94 -16.42
C GLY A 303 2.86 -3.71 -16.13
N SER A 304 2.16 -3.62 -14.99
CA SER A 304 1.49 -2.39 -14.57
C SER A 304 2.51 -1.30 -14.22
N THR A 305 2.14 -0.03 -14.34
CA THR A 305 3.06 1.08 -14.17
C THR A 305 2.55 2.15 -13.21
N PHE A 306 3.49 2.77 -12.49
CA PHE A 306 3.31 4.06 -11.82
C PHE A 306 4.30 5.06 -12.39
N THR A 307 3.99 6.35 -12.24
CA THR A 307 4.95 7.42 -12.48
C THR A 307 5.21 8.20 -11.21
N VAL A 308 6.43 8.66 -11.03
CA VAL A 308 6.83 9.42 -9.84
C VAL A 308 7.73 10.58 -10.22
N THR A 309 7.55 11.71 -9.55
CA THR A 309 8.41 12.91 -9.61
C THR A 309 8.52 13.49 -8.20
N ALA A 310 9.42 14.44 -7.97
CA ALA A 310 9.48 15.13 -6.68
C ALA A 310 8.48 16.29 -6.63
N ALA A 311 7.64 16.30 -5.59
CA ALA A 311 6.88 17.48 -5.20
C ALA A 311 7.76 18.47 -4.42
N GLN A 312 8.67 17.95 -3.60
CA GLN A 312 9.61 18.75 -2.81
C GLN A 312 10.91 17.98 -2.57
N VAL A 313 12.00 18.73 -2.43
CA VAL A 313 13.32 18.21 -2.04
C VAL A 313 13.84 19.04 -0.87
N ARG A 314 14.31 18.38 0.16
CA ARG A 314 14.86 19.02 1.36
C ARG A 314 16.14 18.32 1.80
N GLY A 315 17.20 19.09 2.03
CA GLY A 315 18.41 18.60 2.68
C GLY A 315 18.31 18.76 4.20
N ALA A 316 18.75 17.75 4.95
CA ALA A 316 18.91 17.86 6.41
C ALA A 316 20.11 17.04 6.85
N GLY A 317 21.20 17.73 7.19
CA GLY A 317 22.49 17.10 7.49
C GLY A 317 22.99 16.26 6.30
N PRO A 318 23.41 15.00 6.52
CA PRO A 318 23.91 14.13 5.45
C PRO A 318 22.80 13.49 4.61
N ARG A 319 21.53 13.73 4.92
CA ARG A 319 20.40 13.04 4.30
C ARG A 319 19.60 13.98 3.41
N THR A 320 19.23 13.50 2.23
CA THR A 320 18.30 14.16 1.31
C THR A 320 16.92 13.52 1.45
N PHE A 321 15.91 14.35 1.71
CA PHE A 321 14.51 13.96 1.83
C PHE A 321 13.78 14.40 0.58
N ILE A 322 13.07 13.48 -0.04
CA ILE A 322 12.24 13.72 -1.22
C ILE A 322 10.79 13.51 -0.81
N THR A 323 9.92 14.46 -1.10
CA THR A 323 8.47 14.25 -1.06
C THR A 323 8.02 13.81 -2.45
N PRO A 324 7.71 12.53 -2.68
CA PRO A 324 7.34 12.05 -3.99
C PRO A 324 5.89 12.42 -4.33
N ALA A 325 5.65 12.76 -5.60
CA ALA A 325 4.33 12.79 -6.23
C ALA A 325 4.18 11.52 -7.08
N LEU A 326 3.47 10.55 -6.56
CA LEU A 326 3.25 9.23 -7.16
C LEU A 326 1.91 9.21 -7.88
N THR A 327 1.90 8.92 -9.17
CA THR A 327 0.67 8.84 -9.98
C THR A 327 0.40 7.40 -10.41
N GLY A 328 -0.83 6.97 -10.18
CA GLY A 328 -1.35 5.68 -10.59
C GLY A 328 -2.86 5.73 -10.83
N ARG A 329 -3.43 4.55 -11.08
CA ARG A 329 -4.86 4.38 -11.26
C ARG A 329 -5.33 3.10 -10.58
N ALA A 330 -6.52 3.16 -9.97
CA ALA A 330 -7.25 2.01 -9.50
C ALA A 330 -8.58 1.87 -10.22
N TYR A 331 -9.15 0.67 -10.14
CA TYR A 331 -10.44 0.34 -10.72
C TYR A 331 -11.27 -0.39 -9.68
N ILE A 332 -12.50 0.05 -9.46
CA ILE A 332 -13.49 -0.69 -8.68
C ILE A 332 -13.84 -1.96 -9.46
N ASN A 333 -13.79 -3.10 -8.81
CA ASN A 333 -14.08 -4.39 -9.39
C ASN A 333 -15.12 -5.22 -8.62
N GLY A 334 -15.63 -4.72 -7.48
CA GLY A 334 -16.68 -5.40 -6.75
C GLY A 334 -17.27 -4.58 -5.62
N PHE A 335 -18.56 -4.86 -5.32
CA PHE A 335 -19.24 -4.48 -4.09
C PHE A 335 -19.52 -5.75 -3.33
N LEU A 336 -19.12 -5.79 -2.06
CA LEU A 336 -19.17 -7.00 -1.25
C LEU A 336 -20.02 -6.79 -0.02
N THR A 337 -20.77 -7.83 0.31
CA THR A 337 -21.37 -8.00 1.63
C THR A 337 -20.68 -9.21 2.27
N ILE A 338 -19.84 -8.95 3.26
CA ILE A 338 -19.09 -9.97 3.99
C ILE A 338 -19.88 -10.28 5.26
N ALA A 339 -20.30 -11.54 5.41
CA ALA A 339 -20.98 -12.00 6.61
C ALA A 339 -20.08 -12.97 7.39
N ALA A 340 -20.07 -12.84 8.70
CA ALA A 340 -19.47 -13.79 9.61
C ALA A 340 -20.58 -14.39 10.49
N ASP A 341 -20.77 -15.70 10.38
CA ASP A 341 -21.71 -16.47 11.20
C ASP A 341 -21.04 -16.81 12.54
N SER A 342 -21.74 -16.67 13.65
CA SER A 342 -21.19 -16.98 14.96
C SER A 342 -20.97 -18.49 15.19
N GLU A 343 -21.59 -19.35 14.38
CA GLU A 343 -21.43 -20.81 14.43
C GLU A 343 -20.32 -21.31 13.50
N ASP A 344 -19.75 -20.43 12.62
CA ASP A 344 -18.65 -20.80 11.74
C ASP A 344 -17.32 -20.75 12.50
N GLU A 345 -16.69 -21.90 12.71
CA GLU A 345 -15.37 -22.03 13.36
C GLU A 345 -14.27 -21.24 12.63
N LEU A 346 -14.45 -20.94 11.32
CA LEU A 346 -13.55 -20.16 10.49
C LEU A 346 -14.04 -18.72 10.27
N ALA A 347 -15.01 -18.27 11.07
CA ALA A 347 -15.57 -16.91 10.96
C ALA A 347 -14.49 -15.80 11.02
N ASP A 348 -13.41 -16.02 11.76
CA ASP A 348 -12.30 -15.06 11.85
C ASP A 348 -11.26 -15.20 10.71
N GLY A 349 -11.39 -16.24 9.87
CA GLY A 349 -10.42 -16.53 8.83
C GLY A 349 -9.12 -17.15 9.35
N PHE A 350 -8.30 -17.63 8.43
CA PHE A 350 -7.00 -18.23 8.70
C PHE A 350 -5.93 -17.64 7.75
N PRO A 351 -4.64 -17.62 8.17
CA PRO A 351 -3.57 -17.09 7.33
C PRO A 351 -3.49 -17.81 5.99
N PRO A 352 -3.16 -17.12 4.90
CA PRO A 352 -2.91 -17.75 3.61
C PRO A 352 -1.81 -18.80 3.71
N LEU A 353 -1.99 -19.94 3.04
CA LEU A 353 -1.06 -21.07 3.01
C LEU A 353 0.12 -20.83 2.04
#